data_a7fb6fe66de5971a715ce3f106f5de9b
#
_entry.id   a7fb6fe66de5971a715ce3f106f5de9b
#
_cell.length_a   1.000
_cell.length_b   1.000
_cell.length_c   1.000
_cell.angle_alpha   90.00
_cell.angle_beta   90.00
_cell.angle_gamma   90.00
#
_symmetry.space_group_name_H-M   'P 1'
#
loop_
_entity.id
_entity.type
_entity.pdbx_description
1 polymer ?
#
loop_
_entity_poly.entity_id
_entity_poly.type
_entity_poly.pdbx_seq_one_letter_code
_entity_poly.pdbx_strand_id
1 'polypeptide(L)'
;MSFFPGYPTVPDHATNPDEDKAFSPLGERRAYATPYESMTFGLVTRAGRELIVTLAAQPVFDLDRSTPVSRRVRRSIRHRGGESALAAPGRRTLEPVDLKRIDLQTLNHGLDLLHLGASDIGVLPAFWRTVASSRGRFALLCTELQHGSAPGDLMIEVMGGLEQAPPEAIDETISHFEAESLGVILHIAPDTGLVRRLAGVRARCLAIDFAGVAHDGPLEWRTAQDLITAARQTCDQVMLLNLRPDRGLAARTAGATHAVFAGMETITV
;
A
#
# COMPACT_ATOMS: atom_id res chain seq x y z
N MET A 1 -13.11 1.07 -14.16
CA MET A 1 -13.28 2.32 -13.37
C MET A 1 -11.99 2.59 -12.63
N SER A 2 -11.48 3.81 -12.66
CA SER A 2 -10.22 4.14 -11.97
C SER A 2 -10.40 4.00 -10.47
N PHE A 3 -9.43 3.41 -9.81
CA PHE A 3 -9.36 3.28 -8.36
C PHE A 3 -9.38 4.65 -7.65
N PHE A 4 -8.69 5.58 -8.25
CA PHE A 4 -8.72 6.97 -7.85
C PHE A 4 -9.78 7.69 -8.68
N PRO A 5 -10.59 8.58 -8.09
CA PRO A 5 -11.65 9.29 -8.81
C PRO A 5 -11.09 9.91 -10.09
N GLY A 6 -11.80 9.70 -11.18
CA GLY A 6 -11.39 10.18 -12.49
C GLY A 6 -11.35 11.70 -12.53
N TYR A 7 -10.20 12.25 -12.86
CA TYR A 7 -10.13 13.63 -13.31
C TYR A 7 -10.91 13.77 -14.63
N PRO A 8 -11.50 14.93 -14.92
CA PRO A 8 -12.27 15.14 -16.15
C PRO A 8 -11.43 14.78 -17.36
N THR A 9 -12.02 14.00 -18.27
CA THR A 9 -11.43 13.62 -19.55
C THR A 9 -11.04 14.86 -20.33
N VAL A 10 -9.74 15.04 -20.53
CA VAL A 10 -9.22 16.00 -21.49
C VAL A 10 -9.48 15.42 -22.88
N PRO A 11 -9.98 16.21 -23.86
CA PRO A 11 -10.27 15.71 -25.19
C PRO A 11 -8.99 15.23 -25.90
N ASP A 12 -9.15 14.19 -26.72
CA ASP A 12 -8.14 13.60 -27.60
C ASP A 12 -7.33 14.66 -28.31
N HIS A 13 -6.07 14.79 -27.96
CA HIS A 13 -5.09 15.48 -28.75
C HIS A 13 -4.08 14.47 -29.31
N ALA A 14 -4.08 14.47 -30.63
CA ALA A 14 -3.13 13.89 -31.57
C ALA A 14 -1.85 13.29 -30.98
N THR A 15 -1.63 12.03 -31.33
CA THR A 15 -0.37 11.30 -31.23
C THR A 15 0.85 12.17 -31.59
N ASN A 16 1.68 12.45 -30.60
CA ASN A 16 2.93 13.16 -30.75
C ASN A 16 4.07 12.13 -30.86
N PRO A 17 4.94 12.21 -31.88
CA PRO A 17 5.97 11.20 -32.17
C PRO A 17 7.21 11.24 -31.25
N ASP A 18 7.15 11.82 -30.07
CA ASP A 18 8.26 11.90 -29.10
C ASP A 18 8.10 10.86 -27.94
N GLU A 19 7.64 9.65 -28.26
CA GLU A 19 7.36 8.60 -27.26
C GLU A 19 8.60 7.90 -26.65
N ASP A 20 9.81 8.31 -27.02
CA ASP A 20 11.06 7.73 -26.47
C ASP A 20 11.63 8.48 -25.25
N LYS A 21 10.84 9.34 -24.59
CA LYS A 21 11.28 9.92 -23.32
C LYS A 21 11.20 8.87 -22.21
N ALA A 22 12.37 8.41 -21.79
CA ALA A 22 12.56 7.53 -20.66
C ALA A 22 11.69 8.01 -19.47
N PHE A 23 10.87 7.11 -18.92
CA PHE A 23 10.12 7.36 -17.68
C PHE A 23 11.09 7.87 -16.61
N SER A 24 10.96 9.12 -16.24
CA SER A 24 11.70 9.72 -15.15
C SER A 24 10.71 10.26 -14.12
N PRO A 25 10.48 9.54 -13.02
CA PRO A 25 9.67 10.05 -11.93
C PRO A 25 10.33 11.27 -11.26
N LEU A 26 11.57 11.56 -11.63
CA LEU A 26 12.38 12.68 -11.16
C LEU A 26 12.45 13.85 -12.16
N GLY A 27 11.67 13.80 -13.24
CA GLY A 27 11.51 14.91 -14.15
C GLY A 27 11.01 16.14 -13.39
N GLU A 28 11.88 17.12 -13.18
CA GLU A 28 11.72 18.29 -12.32
C GLU A 28 11.81 17.99 -10.82
N ARG A 29 13.04 17.79 -10.33
CA ARG A 29 13.40 17.61 -8.90
C ARG A 29 12.78 18.66 -7.95
N ARG A 30 12.22 19.76 -8.45
CA ARG A 30 11.64 20.84 -7.61
C ARG A 30 10.22 20.61 -7.14
N ALA A 31 9.44 19.74 -7.79
CA ALA A 31 8.03 19.54 -7.45
C ALA A 31 7.79 18.48 -6.36
N TYR A 32 8.75 17.57 -6.13
CA TYR A 32 8.57 16.41 -5.23
C TYR A 32 9.47 16.42 -4.00
N ALA A 33 10.21 17.48 -3.75
CA ALA A 33 11.06 17.64 -2.58
C ALA A 33 10.30 18.21 -1.38
N THR A 34 9.11 17.66 -1.06
CA THR A 34 8.55 17.82 0.28
C THR A 34 9.27 16.81 1.18
N PRO A 35 9.85 17.24 2.33
CA PRO A 35 10.40 16.29 3.29
C PRO A 35 9.30 15.29 3.65
N TYR A 36 9.59 13.98 3.53
CA TYR A 36 8.63 12.96 3.94
C TYR A 36 8.43 13.09 5.43
N GLU A 37 7.21 13.41 5.80
CA GLU A 37 6.85 13.46 7.20
C GLU A 37 6.90 12.02 7.75
N SER A 38 7.53 11.87 8.90
CA SER A 38 7.56 10.63 9.63
C SER A 38 7.17 10.86 11.09
N MET A 39 6.52 9.86 11.65
CA MET A 39 6.08 9.86 13.05
C MET A 39 6.50 8.57 13.71
N THR A 40 6.92 8.64 14.96
CA THR A 40 7.32 7.46 15.73
C THR A 40 6.60 7.44 17.07
N PHE A 41 6.06 6.28 17.44
CA PHE A 41 5.46 6.06 18.75
C PHE A 41 5.92 4.74 19.38
N GLY A 42 5.91 4.69 20.69
CA GLY A 42 6.21 3.49 21.47
C GLY A 42 4.95 2.73 21.85
N LEU A 43 5.03 1.41 21.92
CA LEU A 43 3.96 0.54 22.39
C LEU A 43 4.54 -0.60 23.25
N VAL A 44 3.95 -0.85 24.41
CA VAL A 44 4.28 -2.03 25.22
C VAL A 44 3.26 -3.12 24.91
N THR A 45 3.74 -4.28 24.47
CA THR A 45 2.89 -5.45 24.20
C THR A 45 2.31 -6.00 25.50
N ARG A 46 1.27 -6.84 25.38
CA ARG A 46 0.71 -7.56 26.53
C ARG A 46 1.76 -8.42 27.26
N ALA A 47 2.76 -8.91 26.53
CA ALA A 47 3.87 -9.67 27.11
C ALA A 47 5.00 -8.79 27.69
N GLY A 48 4.79 -7.48 27.84
CA GLY A 48 5.77 -6.54 28.41
C GLY A 48 6.91 -6.18 27.48
N ARG A 49 6.85 -6.46 26.17
CA ARG A 49 7.89 -6.11 25.21
C ARG A 49 7.67 -4.69 24.68
N GLU A 50 8.73 -3.91 24.65
CA GLU A 50 8.69 -2.57 24.05
C GLU A 50 8.86 -2.66 22.53
N LEU A 51 7.95 -2.04 21.82
CA LEU A 51 7.97 -1.87 20.37
C LEU A 51 8.10 -0.41 20.03
N ILE A 52 8.82 -0.14 18.97
CA ILE A 52 8.91 1.16 18.32
C ILE A 52 8.24 1.03 16.96
N VAL A 53 7.20 1.82 16.74
CA VAL A 53 6.48 1.88 15.47
C VAL A 53 6.80 3.20 14.81
N THR A 54 7.33 3.13 13.59
CA THR A 54 7.62 4.31 12.76
C THR A 54 6.69 4.29 11.57
N LEU A 55 6.03 5.42 11.33
CA LEU A 55 5.19 5.70 10.18
C LEU A 55 5.90 6.70 9.29
N ALA A 56 5.83 6.51 7.98
CA ALA A 56 6.36 7.45 6.99
C ALA A 56 5.40 7.55 5.81
N ALA A 57 5.03 8.76 5.42
CA ALA A 57 4.20 8.99 4.24
C ALA A 57 5.04 8.84 2.97
N GLN A 58 4.53 8.13 1.99
CA GLN A 58 5.15 7.88 0.70
C GLN A 58 4.18 8.24 -0.43
N PRO A 59 4.63 8.88 -1.52
CA PRO A 59 3.79 9.13 -2.67
C PRO A 59 3.52 7.83 -3.43
N VAL A 60 2.28 7.66 -3.88
CA VAL A 60 1.88 6.64 -4.84
C VAL A 60 1.73 7.30 -6.19
N PHE A 61 2.42 6.78 -7.18
CA PHE A 61 2.40 7.30 -8.55
C PHE A 61 1.45 6.50 -9.42
N ASP A 62 0.62 7.19 -10.19
CA ASP A 62 -0.04 6.64 -11.37
C ASP A 62 1.01 6.46 -12.47
N LEU A 63 1.18 5.22 -12.96
CA LEU A 63 2.22 4.90 -13.95
C LEU A 63 1.87 5.37 -15.36
N ASP A 64 0.60 5.57 -15.68
CA ASP A 64 0.20 6.11 -17.00
C ASP A 64 0.46 7.61 -17.07
N ARG A 65 0.16 8.33 -16.00
CA ARG A 65 0.31 9.79 -15.93
C ARG A 65 1.66 10.21 -15.40
N SER A 66 2.42 9.30 -14.78
CA SER A 66 3.70 9.58 -14.09
C SER A 66 3.59 10.69 -13.04
N THR A 67 2.44 10.78 -12.38
CA THR A 67 2.15 11.78 -11.36
C THR A 67 1.77 11.13 -10.03
N PRO A 68 2.06 11.75 -8.88
CA PRO A 68 1.56 11.28 -7.60
C PRO A 68 0.04 11.48 -7.54
N VAL A 69 -0.70 10.47 -7.06
CA VAL A 69 -2.16 10.47 -7.00
C VAL A 69 -2.71 10.15 -5.61
N SER A 70 -1.86 9.68 -4.70
CA SER A 70 -2.23 9.43 -3.31
C SER A 70 -1.00 9.39 -2.42
N ARG A 71 -1.23 9.36 -1.10
CA ARG A 71 -0.19 9.15 -0.09
C ARG A 71 -0.43 7.84 0.65
N ARG A 72 0.60 7.02 0.76
CA ARG A 72 0.58 5.77 1.49
C ARG A 72 1.42 5.89 2.75
N VAL A 73 0.89 5.46 3.87
CA VAL A 73 1.67 5.34 5.10
C VAL A 73 2.38 3.98 5.12
N ARG A 74 3.69 4.01 5.06
CA ARG A 74 4.53 2.86 5.35
C ARG A 74 4.70 2.72 6.85
N ARG A 75 4.58 1.49 7.36
CA ARG A 75 4.77 1.17 8.77
C ARG A 75 5.96 0.24 8.97
N SER A 76 6.84 0.60 9.89
CA SER A 76 7.92 -0.25 10.40
C SER A 76 7.70 -0.52 11.88
N ILE A 77 7.82 -1.78 12.32
CA ILE A 77 7.66 -2.19 13.71
C ILE A 77 8.94 -2.90 14.14
N ARG A 78 9.61 -2.35 15.15
CA ARG A 78 10.86 -2.89 15.66
C ARG A 78 10.78 -3.09 17.17
N HIS A 79 11.51 -4.09 17.66
CA HIS A 79 11.83 -4.16 19.10
C HIS A 79 12.80 -3.02 19.48
N ARG A 80 12.82 -2.62 20.74
CA ARG A 80 13.75 -1.58 21.23
C ARG A 80 15.22 -1.89 20.89
N GLY A 81 15.60 -3.16 20.73
CA GLY A 81 16.93 -3.60 20.27
C GLY A 81 17.19 -3.46 18.76
N GLY A 82 16.28 -2.85 17.99
CA GLY A 82 16.44 -2.57 16.56
C GLY A 82 15.98 -3.71 15.62
N GLU A 83 15.65 -4.88 16.13
CA GLU A 83 15.19 -6.01 15.30
C GLU A 83 13.74 -5.82 14.85
N SER A 84 13.44 -6.21 13.59
CA SER A 84 12.07 -6.22 13.10
C SER A 84 11.17 -7.13 13.93
N ALA A 85 10.03 -6.63 14.39
CA ALA A 85 9.08 -7.41 15.17
C ALA A 85 8.25 -8.38 14.31
N LEU A 86 8.24 -8.19 12.97
CA LEU A 86 7.45 -8.96 12.03
C LEU A 86 8.27 -10.01 11.25
N ALA A 87 9.59 -9.88 11.16
CA ALA A 87 10.42 -10.59 10.18
C ALA A 87 11.13 -11.85 10.68
N ALA A 88 10.87 -12.34 11.90
CA ALA A 88 11.66 -13.47 12.42
C ALA A 88 10.89 -14.80 12.36
N PRO A 89 11.26 -15.74 11.43
CA PRO A 89 10.80 -17.12 11.50
C PRO A 89 11.16 -17.73 12.86
N GLY A 90 10.17 -18.37 13.52
CA GLY A 90 10.38 -19.01 14.82
C GLY A 90 10.34 -18.10 16.06
N ARG A 91 10.22 -16.80 15.92
CA ARG A 91 9.96 -15.88 17.05
C ARG A 91 8.47 -15.81 17.35
N ARG A 92 8.14 -15.60 18.63
CA ARG A 92 6.75 -15.45 19.07
C ARG A 92 6.10 -14.30 18.28
N THR A 93 5.11 -14.62 17.49
CA THR A 93 4.27 -13.65 16.78
C THR A 93 3.60 -12.71 17.79
N LEU A 94 3.36 -11.47 17.37
CA LEU A 94 2.56 -10.54 18.15
C LEU A 94 1.15 -11.12 18.39
N GLU A 95 0.62 -10.93 19.57
CA GLU A 95 -0.73 -11.36 19.89
C GLU A 95 -1.77 -10.54 19.12
N PRO A 96 -2.96 -11.08 18.80
CA PRO A 96 -4.01 -10.35 18.10
C PRO A 96 -4.39 -9.02 18.76
N VAL A 97 -4.34 -8.97 20.10
CA VAL A 97 -4.62 -7.74 20.86
C VAL A 97 -3.56 -6.66 20.62
N ASP A 98 -2.29 -7.06 20.49
CA ASP A 98 -1.19 -6.13 20.21
C ASP A 98 -1.26 -5.64 18.77
N LEU A 99 -1.56 -6.52 17.80
CA LEU A 99 -1.78 -6.14 16.40
C LEU A 99 -2.91 -5.11 16.27
N LYS A 100 -4.03 -5.34 16.92
CA LYS A 100 -5.15 -4.38 16.93
C LYS A 100 -4.75 -3.04 17.54
N ARG A 101 -4.01 -3.01 18.66
CA ARG A 101 -3.52 -1.77 19.27
C ARG A 101 -2.57 -1.01 18.34
N ILE A 102 -1.68 -1.73 17.64
CA ILE A 102 -0.79 -1.15 16.65
C ILE A 102 -1.62 -0.53 15.51
N ASP A 103 -2.63 -1.24 15.00
CA ASP A 103 -3.46 -0.73 13.91
C ASP A 103 -4.24 0.53 14.30
N LEU A 104 -4.84 0.55 15.50
CA LEU A 104 -5.55 1.73 15.99
C LEU A 104 -4.64 2.95 16.15
N GLN A 105 -3.45 2.77 16.71
CA GLN A 105 -2.47 3.85 16.82
C GLN A 105 -1.93 4.26 15.45
N THR A 106 -1.73 3.29 14.54
CA THR A 106 -1.32 3.56 13.16
C THR A 106 -2.37 4.40 12.42
N LEU A 107 -3.66 4.06 12.57
CA LEU A 107 -4.74 4.82 11.95
C LEU A 107 -4.80 6.25 12.51
N ASN A 108 -4.79 6.39 13.83
CA ASN A 108 -4.83 7.69 14.50
C ASN A 108 -3.68 8.60 14.06
N HIS A 109 -2.44 8.16 14.23
CA HIS A 109 -1.25 8.93 13.85
C HIS A 109 -1.05 9.03 12.34
N GLY A 110 -1.50 8.03 11.58
CA GLY A 110 -1.39 8.03 10.14
C GLY A 110 -2.33 9.03 9.48
N LEU A 111 -3.53 9.23 10.02
CA LEU A 111 -4.44 10.28 9.56
C LEU A 111 -3.85 11.67 9.81
N ASP A 112 -3.26 11.90 10.98
CA ASP A 112 -2.55 13.14 11.28
C ASP A 112 -1.37 13.37 10.32
N LEU A 113 -0.59 12.30 10.04
CA LEU A 113 0.58 12.36 9.15
C LEU A 113 0.21 12.63 7.70
N LEU A 114 -0.92 12.11 7.24
CA LEU A 114 -1.34 12.28 5.85
C LEU A 114 -1.79 13.72 5.55
N HIS A 115 -2.27 14.47 6.55
CA HIS A 115 -2.82 15.83 6.38
C HIS A 115 -3.68 15.89 5.12
N LEU A 116 -4.69 15.02 5.06
CA LEU A 116 -5.52 14.85 3.88
C LEU A 116 -6.20 16.19 3.53
N GLY A 117 -5.75 16.78 2.43
CA GLY A 117 -6.44 17.91 1.80
C GLY A 117 -7.68 17.42 1.04
N ALA A 118 -8.51 18.35 0.56
CA ALA A 118 -9.79 18.05 -0.11
C ALA A 118 -9.70 17.18 -1.39
N SER A 119 -8.51 16.80 -1.84
CA SER A 119 -8.29 16.00 -3.06
C SER A 119 -7.30 14.85 -2.91
N ASP A 120 -6.75 14.63 -1.71
CA ASP A 120 -5.73 13.61 -1.49
C ASP A 120 -6.36 12.33 -0.95
N ILE A 121 -6.01 11.19 -1.58
CA ILE A 121 -6.38 9.88 -1.08
C ILE A 121 -5.27 9.37 -0.17
N GLY A 122 -5.64 8.95 1.04
CA GLY A 122 -4.76 8.32 2.01
C GLY A 122 -4.83 6.80 1.97
N VAL A 123 -3.67 6.13 2.11
CA VAL A 123 -3.60 4.67 2.23
C VAL A 123 -2.95 4.33 3.56
N LEU A 124 -3.68 3.61 4.43
CA LEU A 124 -3.23 3.24 5.78
C LEU A 124 -3.16 1.72 5.95
N PRO A 125 -2.04 1.19 6.49
CA PRO A 125 -1.87 -0.24 6.68
C PRO A 125 -2.63 -0.75 7.91
N ALA A 126 -3.28 -1.90 7.75
CA ALA A 126 -3.87 -2.66 8.84
C ALA A 126 -3.59 -4.16 8.69
N PHE A 127 -3.46 -4.89 9.79
CA PHE A 127 -3.26 -6.33 9.75
C PHE A 127 -4.56 -7.07 9.42
N TRP A 128 -4.45 -8.14 8.61
CA TRP A 128 -5.57 -9.02 8.32
C TRP A 128 -6.31 -9.48 9.58
N ARG A 129 -5.57 -9.88 10.62
CA ARG A 129 -6.18 -10.33 11.89
C ARG A 129 -7.03 -9.27 12.59
N THR A 130 -6.73 -8.00 12.41
CA THR A 130 -7.55 -6.91 12.94
C THR A 130 -8.81 -6.75 12.10
N VAL A 131 -8.66 -6.63 10.78
CA VAL A 131 -9.78 -6.35 9.86
C VAL A 131 -10.73 -7.54 9.69
N ALA A 132 -10.23 -8.76 9.81
CA ALA A 132 -11.06 -9.97 9.78
C ALA A 132 -11.98 -10.11 11.01
N SER A 133 -11.67 -9.44 12.14
CA SER A 133 -12.51 -9.49 13.33
C SER A 133 -13.52 -8.33 13.33
N SER A 134 -14.80 -8.61 13.63
CA SER A 134 -15.85 -7.59 13.73
C SER A 134 -15.53 -6.48 14.74
N ARG A 135 -14.92 -6.83 15.89
CA ARG A 135 -14.46 -5.86 16.88
C ARG A 135 -13.30 -5.01 16.40
N GLY A 136 -12.42 -5.58 15.56
CA GLY A 136 -11.31 -4.84 14.95
C GLY A 136 -11.82 -3.85 13.93
N ARG A 137 -12.67 -4.27 12.99
CA ARG A 137 -13.31 -3.41 12.00
C ARG A 137 -14.06 -2.25 12.66
N PHE A 138 -14.93 -2.56 13.61
CA PHE A 138 -15.67 -1.51 14.32
C PHE A 138 -14.76 -0.48 15.00
N ALA A 139 -13.67 -0.93 15.63
CA ALA A 139 -12.74 -0.02 16.28
C ALA A 139 -11.98 0.87 15.28
N LEU A 140 -11.61 0.34 14.11
CA LEU A 140 -10.98 1.13 13.03
C LEU A 140 -11.96 2.18 12.49
N LEU A 141 -13.20 1.78 12.20
CA LEU A 141 -14.24 2.70 11.71
C LEU A 141 -14.55 3.81 12.72
N CYS A 142 -14.63 3.49 14.02
CA CYS A 142 -14.83 4.51 15.06
C CYS A 142 -13.66 5.51 15.12
N THR A 143 -12.42 5.05 14.92
CA THR A 143 -11.24 5.94 14.92
C THR A 143 -11.25 6.84 13.70
N GLU A 144 -11.59 6.31 12.52
CA GLU A 144 -11.72 7.08 11.29
C GLU A 144 -12.80 8.16 11.42
N LEU A 145 -13.99 7.81 11.91
CA LEU A 145 -15.09 8.75 12.12
C LEU A 145 -14.71 9.90 13.09
N GLN A 146 -13.86 9.64 14.08
CA GLN A 146 -13.38 10.68 15.01
C GLN A 146 -12.51 11.74 14.30
N HIS A 147 -11.83 11.37 13.22
CA HIS A 147 -11.00 12.29 12.43
C HIS A 147 -11.80 13.04 11.36
N GLY A 148 -13.05 12.64 11.09
CA GLY A 148 -13.92 13.32 10.14
C GLY A 148 -13.41 13.28 8.70
N SER A 149 -12.74 12.21 8.30
CA SER A 149 -12.29 12.01 6.91
C SER A 149 -13.47 12.04 5.96
N ALA A 150 -13.28 12.63 4.77
CA ALA A 150 -14.33 12.61 3.77
C ALA A 150 -14.52 11.20 3.19
N PRO A 151 -15.75 10.76 2.91
CA PRO A 151 -15.99 9.45 2.32
C PRO A 151 -15.22 9.26 1.01
N GLY A 152 -14.48 8.16 0.91
CA GLY A 152 -13.72 7.81 -0.28
C GLY A 152 -12.27 8.35 -0.32
N ASP A 153 -11.87 9.17 0.64
CA ASP A 153 -10.50 9.72 0.71
C ASP A 153 -9.54 8.77 1.45
N LEU A 154 -10.04 7.70 2.04
CA LEU A 154 -9.24 6.75 2.78
C LEU A 154 -9.36 5.32 2.23
N MET A 155 -8.21 4.65 2.16
CA MET A 155 -8.10 3.25 1.81
C MET A 155 -7.35 2.47 2.87
N ILE A 156 -7.82 1.27 3.15
CA ILE A 156 -7.16 0.37 4.08
C ILE A 156 -6.31 -0.64 3.30
N GLU A 157 -5.01 -0.62 3.54
CA GLU A 157 -4.07 -1.59 3.00
C GLU A 157 -3.96 -2.77 3.97
N VAL A 158 -4.63 -3.87 3.63
CA VAL A 158 -4.67 -5.08 4.44
C VAL A 158 -3.43 -5.93 4.19
N MET A 159 -2.68 -6.23 5.27
CA MET A 159 -1.42 -6.95 5.19
C MET A 159 -1.28 -8.08 6.20
N GLY A 160 -0.46 -9.08 5.87
CA GLY A 160 -0.09 -10.19 6.75
C GLY A 160 -1.22 -11.17 7.05
N GLY A 161 -1.01 -12.44 6.72
CA GLY A 161 -1.97 -13.52 6.96
C GLY A 161 -2.99 -13.78 5.86
N LEU A 162 -2.91 -13.05 4.74
CA LEU A 162 -3.75 -13.30 3.56
C LEU A 162 -3.46 -14.65 2.91
N GLU A 163 -2.26 -15.18 3.07
CA GLU A 163 -1.83 -16.49 2.58
C GLU A 163 -2.64 -17.64 3.21
N GLN A 164 -3.19 -17.42 4.39
CA GLN A 164 -3.94 -18.42 5.16
C GLN A 164 -5.44 -18.14 5.17
N ALA A 165 -5.86 -16.97 4.72
CA ALA A 165 -7.25 -16.55 4.73
C ALA A 165 -8.04 -17.20 3.58
N PRO A 166 -9.25 -17.71 3.82
CA PRO A 166 -10.14 -18.14 2.75
C PRO A 166 -10.55 -16.93 1.89
N PRO A 167 -10.59 -17.07 0.54
CA PRO A 167 -11.00 -15.98 -0.35
C PRO A 167 -12.37 -15.38 0.00
N GLU A 168 -13.31 -16.22 0.43
CA GLU A 168 -14.66 -15.81 0.83
C GLU A 168 -14.64 -14.89 2.07
N ALA A 169 -13.77 -15.17 3.04
CA ALA A 169 -13.61 -14.33 4.23
C ALA A 169 -12.95 -12.99 3.88
N ILE A 170 -12.05 -12.97 2.89
CA ILE A 170 -11.45 -11.74 2.38
C ILE A 170 -12.51 -10.90 1.69
N ASP A 171 -13.31 -11.50 0.80
CA ASP A 171 -14.38 -10.81 0.06
C ASP A 171 -15.48 -10.27 0.99
N GLU A 172 -15.87 -11.04 2.00
CA GLU A 172 -16.80 -10.56 3.05
C GLU A 172 -16.23 -9.35 3.80
N THR A 173 -14.94 -9.40 4.16
CA THR A 173 -14.29 -8.30 4.86
C THR A 173 -14.23 -7.04 3.99
N ILE A 174 -13.92 -7.18 2.71
CA ILE A 174 -13.92 -6.07 1.74
C ILE A 174 -15.31 -5.45 1.66
N SER A 175 -16.36 -6.26 1.52
CA SER A 175 -17.75 -5.79 1.42
C SER A 175 -18.17 -4.96 2.64
N HIS A 176 -17.69 -5.28 3.83
CA HIS A 176 -17.96 -4.51 5.03
C HIS A 176 -17.32 -3.11 4.99
N PHE A 177 -16.08 -2.99 4.50
CA PHE A 177 -15.42 -1.69 4.36
C PHE A 177 -16.03 -0.85 3.24
N GLU A 178 -16.36 -1.47 2.13
CA GLU A 178 -17.01 -0.78 1.00
C GLU A 178 -18.40 -0.24 1.36
N ALA A 179 -19.15 -0.92 2.23
CA ALA A 179 -20.42 -0.43 2.76
C ALA A 179 -20.26 0.88 3.55
N GLU A 180 -19.08 1.11 4.14
CA GLU A 180 -18.71 2.33 4.85
C GLU A 180 -17.90 3.31 3.97
N SER A 181 -17.91 3.11 2.66
CA SER A 181 -17.20 3.94 1.66
C SER A 181 -15.67 3.90 1.77
N LEU A 182 -15.10 2.90 2.45
CA LEU A 182 -13.65 2.69 2.54
C LEU A 182 -13.19 1.70 1.47
N GLY A 183 -12.17 2.08 0.69
CA GLY A 183 -11.56 1.17 -0.25
C GLY A 183 -10.60 0.19 0.43
N VAL A 184 -10.43 -1.00 -0.15
CA VAL A 184 -9.50 -2.02 0.37
C VAL A 184 -8.45 -2.36 -0.68
N ILE A 185 -7.18 -2.31 -0.24
CA ILE A 185 -6.00 -2.77 -0.97
C ILE A 185 -5.51 -4.05 -0.29
N LEU A 186 -5.25 -5.11 -1.05
CA LEU A 186 -4.63 -6.32 -0.52
C LEU A 186 -3.12 -6.26 -0.74
N HIS A 187 -2.35 -6.18 0.33
CA HIS A 187 -0.89 -6.22 0.30
C HIS A 187 -0.42 -7.67 0.37
N ILE A 188 0.16 -8.15 -0.70
CA ILE A 188 0.59 -9.53 -0.85
C ILE A 188 2.10 -9.66 -1.09
N ALA A 189 2.65 -10.80 -0.67
CA ALA A 189 3.99 -11.20 -1.09
C ALA A 189 4.02 -11.45 -2.62
N PRO A 190 5.20 -11.37 -3.26
CA PRO A 190 5.37 -11.62 -4.69
C PRO A 190 5.26 -13.11 -5.01
N ASP A 191 4.06 -13.66 -4.86
CA ASP A 191 3.72 -15.07 -5.06
C ASP A 191 2.57 -15.22 -6.06
N THR A 192 2.86 -15.80 -7.22
CA THR A 192 1.88 -16.05 -8.27
C THR A 192 0.77 -17.01 -7.83
N GLY A 193 1.08 -17.97 -6.94
CA GLY A 193 0.09 -18.89 -6.37
C GLY A 193 -0.93 -18.14 -5.51
N LEU A 194 -0.47 -17.20 -4.69
CA LEU A 194 -1.33 -16.34 -3.89
C LEU A 194 -2.20 -15.43 -4.79
N VAL A 195 -1.60 -14.82 -5.82
CA VAL A 195 -2.34 -14.00 -6.79
C VAL A 195 -3.50 -14.79 -7.40
N ARG A 196 -3.23 -16.00 -7.90
CA ARG A 196 -4.26 -16.85 -8.52
C ARG A 196 -5.35 -17.27 -7.54
N ARG A 197 -5.01 -17.50 -6.28
CA ARG A 197 -5.98 -17.84 -5.23
C ARG A 197 -6.93 -16.69 -4.92
N LEU A 198 -6.48 -15.45 -5.10
CA LEU A 198 -7.29 -14.25 -4.92
C LEU A 198 -8.17 -13.92 -6.15
N ALA A 199 -8.12 -14.75 -7.21
CA ALA A 199 -8.99 -14.57 -8.36
C ALA A 199 -10.48 -14.66 -7.93
N GLY A 200 -11.25 -13.64 -8.28
CA GLY A 200 -12.67 -13.51 -7.89
C GLY A 200 -12.91 -12.73 -6.59
N VAL A 201 -11.87 -12.40 -5.82
CA VAL A 201 -11.98 -11.46 -4.69
C VAL A 201 -12.13 -10.04 -5.24
N ARG A 202 -13.11 -9.30 -4.75
CA ARG A 202 -13.45 -7.94 -5.24
C ARG A 202 -12.57 -6.84 -4.63
N ALA A 203 -11.27 -7.09 -4.50
CA ALA A 203 -10.36 -6.05 -4.05
C ALA A 203 -10.23 -4.93 -5.09
N ARG A 204 -10.13 -3.69 -4.64
CA ARG A 204 -9.90 -2.56 -5.55
C ARG A 204 -8.50 -2.54 -6.11
N CYS A 205 -7.52 -3.02 -5.36
CA CYS A 205 -6.12 -3.04 -5.77
C CYS A 205 -5.36 -4.20 -5.12
N LEU A 206 -4.47 -4.83 -5.86
CA LEU A 206 -3.43 -5.70 -5.33
C LEU A 206 -2.13 -4.91 -5.21
N ALA A 207 -1.59 -4.78 -4.00
CA ALA A 207 -0.27 -4.20 -3.76
C ALA A 207 0.75 -5.34 -3.60
N ILE A 208 1.77 -5.36 -4.44
CA ILE A 208 2.82 -6.39 -4.45
C ILE A 208 4.13 -5.75 -3.99
N ASP A 209 4.71 -6.28 -2.92
CA ASP A 209 5.96 -5.77 -2.38
C ASP A 209 7.17 -6.38 -3.09
N PHE A 210 7.91 -5.55 -3.78
CA PHE A 210 9.15 -5.89 -4.47
C PHE A 210 10.40 -5.76 -3.58
N ALA A 211 10.24 -5.47 -2.28
CA ALA A 211 11.38 -5.48 -1.35
C ALA A 211 12.00 -6.88 -1.29
N GLY A 212 13.29 -6.97 -1.60
CA GLY A 212 14.01 -8.24 -1.61
C GLY A 212 13.74 -9.14 -2.82
N VAL A 213 12.92 -8.73 -3.78
CA VAL A 213 12.77 -9.42 -5.06
C VAL A 213 13.90 -8.96 -5.98
N ALA A 214 14.69 -9.92 -6.46
CA ALA A 214 15.63 -9.65 -7.53
C ALA A 214 14.87 -9.30 -8.81
N HIS A 215 15.13 -8.14 -9.37
CA HIS A 215 14.50 -7.68 -10.62
C HIS A 215 15.49 -6.87 -11.47
N ASP A 216 16.79 -7.09 -11.23
CA ASP A 216 17.88 -6.41 -11.90
C ASP A 216 18.22 -7.06 -13.23
N GLY A 217 18.29 -8.40 -13.27
CA GLY A 217 18.58 -9.17 -14.45
C GLY A 217 17.39 -9.37 -15.39
N PRO A 218 17.64 -9.67 -16.68
CA PRO A 218 16.56 -9.89 -17.66
C PRO A 218 15.64 -11.06 -17.32
N LEU A 219 16.17 -12.13 -16.74
CA LEU A 219 15.39 -13.32 -16.36
C LEU A 219 14.51 -13.04 -15.14
N GLU A 220 15.09 -12.38 -14.14
CA GLU A 220 14.41 -11.96 -12.91
C GLU A 220 13.27 -11.00 -13.24
N TRP A 221 13.53 -10.04 -14.13
CA TRP A 221 12.51 -9.11 -14.59
C TRP A 221 11.37 -9.83 -15.34
N ARG A 222 11.67 -10.85 -16.14
CA ARG A 222 10.62 -11.64 -16.81
C ARG A 222 9.70 -12.31 -15.78
N THR A 223 10.25 -12.88 -14.73
CA THR A 223 9.45 -13.46 -13.62
C THR A 223 8.58 -12.40 -12.94
N ALA A 224 9.13 -11.21 -12.73
CA ALA A 224 8.37 -10.08 -12.20
C ALA A 224 7.23 -9.66 -13.14
N GLN A 225 7.46 -9.62 -14.45
CA GLN A 225 6.44 -9.31 -15.46
C GLN A 225 5.31 -10.35 -15.46
N ASP A 226 5.64 -11.63 -15.39
CA ASP A 226 4.65 -12.72 -15.32
C ASP A 226 3.76 -12.57 -14.07
N LEU A 227 4.34 -12.21 -12.94
CA LEU A 227 3.61 -11.94 -11.70
C LEU A 227 2.68 -10.72 -11.85
N ILE A 228 3.17 -9.61 -12.41
CA ILE A 228 2.37 -8.40 -12.65
C ILE A 228 1.20 -8.71 -13.59
N THR A 229 1.47 -9.45 -14.67
CA THR A 229 0.45 -9.85 -15.63
C THR A 229 -0.63 -10.73 -14.97
N ALA A 230 -0.24 -11.69 -14.16
CA ALA A 230 -1.18 -12.53 -13.40
C ALA A 230 -2.02 -11.69 -12.42
N ALA A 231 -1.39 -10.74 -11.73
CA ALA A 231 -2.09 -9.82 -10.83
C ALA A 231 -3.10 -8.94 -11.57
N ARG A 232 -2.74 -8.46 -12.77
CA ARG A 232 -3.63 -7.64 -13.61
C ARG A 232 -4.84 -8.42 -14.13
N GLN A 233 -4.68 -9.72 -14.35
CA GLN A 233 -5.79 -10.62 -14.71
C GLN A 233 -6.73 -10.87 -13.52
N THR A 234 -6.22 -10.73 -12.30
CA THR A 234 -6.98 -10.97 -11.07
C THR A 234 -7.67 -9.70 -10.56
N CYS A 235 -7.05 -8.54 -10.72
CA CYS A 235 -7.54 -7.27 -10.19
C CYS A 235 -7.30 -6.14 -11.20
N ASP A 236 -8.27 -5.21 -11.30
CA ASP A 236 -8.19 -4.06 -12.21
C ASP A 236 -7.09 -3.06 -11.85
N GLN A 237 -6.56 -3.10 -10.65
CA GLN A 237 -5.48 -2.23 -10.26
C GLN A 237 -4.37 -3.02 -9.56
N VAL A 238 -3.15 -2.78 -10.01
CA VAL A 238 -1.95 -3.40 -9.47
C VAL A 238 -0.98 -2.29 -9.08
N MET A 239 -0.63 -2.25 -7.79
CA MET A 239 0.35 -1.33 -7.23
C MET A 239 1.63 -2.09 -6.88
N LEU A 240 2.76 -1.59 -7.34
CA LEU A 240 4.06 -2.16 -6.99
C LEU A 240 4.71 -1.31 -5.91
N LEU A 241 5.07 -1.95 -4.80
CA LEU A 241 5.79 -1.31 -3.70
C LEU A 241 7.29 -1.59 -3.85
N ASN A 242 8.11 -0.62 -3.48
CA ASN A 242 9.58 -0.71 -3.57
C ASN A 242 10.08 -0.98 -5.01
N LEU A 243 9.36 -0.50 -6.02
CA LEU A 243 9.79 -0.61 -7.41
C LEU A 243 10.99 0.31 -7.68
N ARG A 244 11.99 -0.17 -8.40
CA ARG A 244 13.08 0.69 -8.87
C ARG A 244 12.56 1.74 -9.87
N PRO A 245 13.02 2.99 -9.79
CA PRO A 245 12.55 4.05 -10.68
C PRO A 245 12.76 3.76 -12.18
N ASP A 246 13.87 3.09 -12.53
CA ASP A 246 14.20 2.71 -13.90
C ASP A 246 13.31 1.60 -14.49
N ARG A 247 12.48 0.96 -13.66
CA ARG A 247 11.53 -0.09 -14.05
C ARG A 247 10.10 0.40 -14.25
N GLY A 248 9.81 1.67 -14.02
CA GLY A 248 8.44 2.20 -14.06
C GLY A 248 7.74 1.95 -15.40
N LEU A 249 8.37 2.28 -16.53
CA LEU A 249 7.81 2.05 -17.86
C LEU A 249 7.59 0.55 -18.14
N ALA A 250 8.57 -0.27 -17.82
CA ALA A 250 8.47 -1.72 -18.03
C ALA A 250 7.37 -2.36 -17.15
N ALA A 251 7.18 -1.88 -15.92
CA ALA A 251 6.12 -2.30 -15.03
C ALA A 251 4.73 -1.92 -15.57
N ARG A 252 4.58 -0.69 -16.08
CA ARG A 252 3.37 -0.24 -16.76
C ARG A 252 3.03 -1.13 -17.95
N THR A 253 4.02 -1.41 -18.81
CA THR A 253 3.84 -2.30 -19.98
C THR A 253 3.41 -3.70 -19.58
N ALA A 254 3.86 -4.22 -18.41
CA ALA A 254 3.42 -5.50 -17.87
C ALA A 254 2.01 -5.47 -17.26
N GLY A 255 1.41 -4.29 -17.07
CA GLY A 255 0.05 -4.10 -16.57
C GLY A 255 -0.05 -3.50 -15.17
N ALA A 256 1.06 -3.09 -14.54
CA ALA A 256 0.99 -2.33 -13.29
C ALA A 256 0.37 -0.96 -13.54
N THR A 257 -0.48 -0.51 -12.62
CA THR A 257 -1.18 0.77 -12.73
C THR A 257 -0.59 1.84 -11.81
N HIS A 258 -0.05 1.41 -10.66
CA HIS A 258 0.50 2.30 -9.65
C HIS A 258 1.84 1.81 -9.13
N ALA A 259 2.65 2.71 -8.58
CA ALA A 259 3.90 2.35 -7.93
C ALA A 259 4.26 3.26 -6.76
N VAL A 260 4.95 2.68 -5.78
CA VAL A 260 5.76 3.37 -4.78
C VAL A 260 7.20 3.01 -5.08
N PHE A 261 8.02 4.01 -5.40
CA PHE A 261 9.40 3.76 -5.82
C PHE A 261 10.34 3.60 -4.63
N ALA A 262 11.29 2.66 -4.78
CA ALA A 262 12.37 2.47 -3.82
C ALA A 262 13.28 3.70 -3.73
N GLY A 263 13.79 3.97 -2.53
CA GLY A 263 14.72 5.10 -2.31
C GLY A 263 14.08 6.48 -2.27
N MET A 264 12.76 6.58 -2.50
CA MET A 264 12.03 7.84 -2.29
C MET A 264 11.72 8.11 -0.80
N GLU A 265 12.23 7.27 0.10
CA GLU A 265 11.99 7.35 1.54
C GLU A 265 12.93 8.31 2.27
N THR A 266 13.98 8.79 1.61
CA THR A 266 15.02 9.56 2.30
C THR A 266 15.51 10.69 1.40
N ILE A 267 14.93 11.86 1.53
CA ILE A 267 15.69 13.07 1.36
C ILE A 267 15.77 13.69 2.76
N THR A 268 16.74 13.20 3.54
CA THR A 268 17.23 13.96 4.68
C THR A 268 18.01 15.12 4.08
N VAL A 269 17.51 16.35 4.26
CA VAL A 269 18.27 17.58 4.06
C VAL A 269 19.19 17.78 5.25
#